data_6c0b287c86230fa3f5da3d47c7093756
#
_entry.id   6c0b287c86230fa3f5da3d47c7093756
#
_cell.length_a   1.000
_cell.length_b   1.000
_cell.length_c   1.000
_cell.angle_alpha   90.00
_cell.angle_beta   90.00
_cell.angle_gamma   90.00
#
_symmetry.space_group_name_H-M   'P 1'
#
loop_
_entity.id
_entity.type
_entity.pdbx_description
1 polymer ?
#
loop_
_entity_poly.entity_id
_entity_poly.type
_entity_poly.pdbx_seq_one_letter_code
_entity_poly.pdbx_strand_id
1 'polypeptide(L)'
;FKQKTAYEIYQCDWSSDVCSSDLHVSVADLGTWQGIVKDAEWKPCPDAVEAFRRVKDEAEIAAIRRAIAMAERAYQSVEPLLDRVATEAEAAAELEYLMRRQGAVGAAFATIVGAGANAALPHYHPKAGVALAGASHVLVDWGAQEEWGYRSDLTRVKAWHPVPGTPTLNAAHTAAVEAQAAGAEALRPGNTAGDVDLAVRAVLGRHGVEELFVHGTGHGIGQDIHEAPFFRPGNSQKLESGMVVTLEPGIYCPGRLGVRVEDDFLVTSEGGVRLSHLPRDLGLDLG
;
A
#
# COMPACT_ATOMS: atom_id res chain seq x y z
N PHE A 1 15.74 25.18 -5.11
CA PHE A 1 15.80 23.80 -5.64
C PHE A 1 14.60 22.94 -5.21
N LYS A 2 13.79 23.37 -4.23
CA LYS A 2 12.60 22.64 -3.75
C LYS A 2 11.30 22.88 -4.53
N GLN A 3 11.35 23.59 -5.67
CA GLN A 3 10.14 23.96 -6.40
C GLN A 3 9.92 23.23 -7.73
N LYS A 4 10.75 22.25 -8.05
CA LYS A 4 10.46 21.40 -9.23
C LYS A 4 9.77 20.14 -8.75
N THR A 5 8.54 19.93 -9.19
CA THR A 5 7.84 18.66 -8.99
C THR A 5 8.64 17.52 -9.63
N ALA A 6 8.50 16.29 -9.15
CA ALA A 6 9.12 15.11 -9.77
C ALA A 6 8.82 15.03 -11.28
N TYR A 7 7.67 15.53 -11.70
CA TYR A 7 7.28 15.65 -13.11
C TYR A 7 8.18 16.59 -13.94
N GLU A 8 8.65 17.70 -13.35
CA GLU A 8 9.55 18.64 -14.04
C GLU A 8 10.99 18.12 -14.13
N ILE A 9 11.37 17.21 -13.24
CA ILE A 9 12.66 16.49 -13.32
C ILE A 9 12.62 15.41 -14.41
N TYR A 10 11.44 14.83 -14.68
CA TYR A 10 11.22 13.86 -15.76
C TYR A 10 11.25 14.47 -17.16
N GLN A 11 10.98 15.75 -17.33
CA GLN A 11 11.23 16.46 -18.56
C GLN A 11 12.72 16.84 -18.61
N CYS A 12 13.57 15.92 -19.06
CA CYS A 12 14.96 16.22 -19.34
C CYS A 12 15.02 17.39 -20.31
N ASP A 13 15.50 18.54 -19.85
CA ASP A 13 15.99 19.57 -20.73
C ASP A 13 17.29 19.05 -21.35
N TRP A 14 17.21 18.63 -22.61
CA TRP A 14 18.32 18.08 -23.36
C TRP A 14 19.49 19.09 -23.55
N SER A 15 19.33 20.31 -23.04
CA SER A 15 20.37 21.34 -23.03
C SER A 15 21.20 21.32 -21.73
N SER A 16 20.88 20.50 -20.73
CA SER A 16 21.64 20.41 -19.48
C SER A 16 22.56 19.19 -19.47
N ASP A 17 23.75 19.35 -18.93
CA ASP A 17 24.77 18.29 -18.80
C ASP A 17 24.38 17.16 -17.82
N VAL A 18 23.18 17.19 -17.25
CA VAL A 18 22.69 16.21 -16.28
C VAL A 18 21.34 15.64 -16.74
N CYS A 19 21.37 14.46 -17.31
CA CYS A 19 20.18 13.64 -17.54
C CYS A 19 20.08 12.62 -16.41
N SER A 20 19.13 12.79 -15.47
CA SER A 20 18.77 11.73 -14.52
C SER A 20 17.67 10.89 -15.13
N SER A 21 17.94 9.63 -15.38
CA SER A 21 16.92 8.63 -15.71
C SER A 21 16.68 7.75 -14.49
N ASP A 22 15.44 7.34 -14.33
CA ASP A 22 15.12 6.39 -13.28
C ASP A 22 15.65 4.98 -13.58
N LEU A 23 15.51 4.07 -12.63
CA LEU A 23 15.91 2.67 -12.76
C LEU A 23 15.09 1.88 -13.78
N HIS A 24 14.09 2.52 -14.43
CA HIS A 24 13.17 1.89 -15.38
C HIS A 24 13.54 2.16 -16.85
N VAL A 25 14.65 2.86 -17.10
CA VAL A 25 15.17 3.01 -18.47
C VAL A 25 15.52 1.65 -19.03
N SER A 26 14.91 1.30 -20.15
CA SER A 26 15.25 0.05 -20.83
C SER A 26 16.68 0.06 -21.33
N VAL A 27 17.32 -1.11 -21.40
CA VAL A 27 18.65 -1.25 -22.02
C VAL A 27 18.64 -0.75 -23.47
N ALA A 28 17.51 -0.86 -24.18
CA ALA A 28 17.35 -0.38 -25.54
C ALA A 28 17.34 1.15 -25.60
N ASP A 29 16.64 1.82 -24.66
CA ASP A 29 16.62 3.28 -24.59
C ASP A 29 18.00 3.84 -24.22
N LEU A 30 18.65 3.24 -23.22
CA LEU A 30 20.01 3.61 -22.86
C LEU A 30 20.96 3.47 -24.05
N GLY A 31 20.88 2.36 -24.80
CA GLY A 31 21.68 2.16 -26.01
C GLY A 31 21.41 3.22 -27.09
N THR A 32 20.15 3.63 -27.24
CA THR A 32 19.75 4.70 -28.14
C THR A 32 20.35 6.03 -27.72
N TRP A 33 20.26 6.37 -26.44
CA TRP A 33 20.83 7.64 -25.93
C TRP A 33 22.35 7.68 -26.01
N GLN A 34 23.03 6.57 -25.69
CA GLN A 34 24.48 6.45 -25.89
C GLN A 34 24.90 6.62 -27.36
N GLY A 35 24.05 6.18 -28.30
CA GLY A 35 24.26 6.40 -29.71
C GLY A 35 24.11 7.86 -30.13
N ILE A 36 23.26 8.63 -29.48
CA ILE A 36 22.99 10.06 -29.74
C ILE A 36 24.06 10.93 -29.07
N VAL A 37 24.36 10.70 -27.81
CA VAL A 37 25.31 11.48 -27.00
C VAL A 37 26.60 10.70 -26.83
N LYS A 38 27.42 10.74 -27.88
CA LYS A 38 28.63 9.89 -28.00
C LYS A 38 29.77 10.27 -27.06
N ASP A 39 29.86 11.55 -26.68
CA ASP A 39 30.96 12.10 -25.90
C ASP A 39 30.62 12.22 -24.40
N ALA A 40 29.45 11.65 -23.95
CA ALA A 40 29.06 11.66 -22.58
C ALA A 40 29.63 10.45 -21.81
N GLU A 41 30.06 10.67 -20.57
CA GLU A 41 30.34 9.61 -19.62
C GLU A 41 29.05 9.20 -18.92
N TRP A 42 28.60 7.96 -19.15
CA TRP A 42 27.39 7.42 -18.57
C TRP A 42 27.69 6.74 -17.24
N LYS A 43 27.18 7.31 -16.14
CA LYS A 43 27.34 6.74 -14.80
C LYS A 43 26.00 6.30 -14.23
N PRO A 44 25.89 5.05 -13.76
CA PRO A 44 24.73 4.64 -12.95
C PRO A 44 24.64 5.53 -11.70
N CYS A 45 23.49 6.13 -11.48
CA CYS A 45 23.22 6.92 -10.28
C CYS A 45 21.90 6.43 -9.65
N PRO A 46 21.91 5.28 -8.95
CA PRO A 46 20.73 4.76 -8.30
C PRO A 46 20.23 5.75 -7.25
N ASP A 47 18.94 5.80 -7.05
CA ASP A 47 18.25 6.63 -6.04
C ASP A 47 18.42 8.16 -6.20
N ALA A 48 18.87 8.66 -7.34
CA ALA A 48 19.12 10.09 -7.52
C ALA A 48 17.84 10.93 -7.43
N VAL A 49 16.75 10.45 -8.02
CA VAL A 49 15.41 11.08 -7.98
C VAL A 49 14.60 10.54 -6.80
N GLU A 50 14.65 9.23 -6.60
CA GLU A 50 13.90 8.52 -5.57
C GLU A 50 14.23 9.02 -4.16
N ALA A 51 15.50 9.41 -3.92
CA ALA A 51 15.90 10.00 -2.64
C ALA A 51 15.15 11.30 -2.30
N PHE A 52 14.84 12.12 -3.31
CA PHE A 52 14.07 13.35 -3.11
C PHE A 52 12.58 13.09 -2.92
N ARG A 53 12.05 12.01 -3.52
CA ARG A 53 10.63 11.63 -3.45
C ARG A 53 10.26 10.99 -2.13
N ARG A 54 11.21 10.40 -1.42
CA ARG A 54 10.95 9.69 -0.13
C ARG A 54 10.37 10.59 0.95
N VAL A 55 10.88 11.82 1.06
CA VAL A 55 10.42 12.81 2.05
C VAL A 55 9.49 13.78 1.36
N LYS A 56 8.21 13.72 1.66
CA LYS A 56 7.14 14.51 1.08
C LYS A 56 7.08 15.89 1.71
N ASP A 57 6.85 16.90 0.90
CA ASP A 57 6.49 18.23 1.38
C ASP A 57 4.98 18.31 1.73
N GLU A 58 4.54 19.49 2.23
CA GLU A 58 3.14 19.67 2.65
C GLU A 58 2.15 19.53 1.48
N ALA A 59 2.52 19.94 0.26
CA ALA A 59 1.64 19.84 -0.91
C ALA A 59 1.50 18.38 -1.38
N GLU A 60 2.58 17.62 -1.33
CA GLU A 60 2.60 16.19 -1.64
C GLU A 60 1.80 15.39 -0.61
N ILE A 61 1.96 15.68 0.69
CA ILE A 61 1.16 15.06 1.75
C ILE A 61 -0.33 15.39 1.58
N ALA A 62 -0.66 16.63 1.20
CA ALA A 62 -2.04 17.01 0.92
C ALA A 62 -2.61 16.26 -0.30
N ALA A 63 -1.81 15.99 -1.32
CA ALA A 63 -2.19 15.18 -2.48
C ALA A 63 -2.49 13.72 -2.07
N ILE A 64 -1.61 13.09 -1.29
CA ILE A 64 -1.84 11.74 -0.76
C ILE A 64 -3.12 11.70 0.10
N ARG A 65 -3.34 12.69 0.96
CA ARG A 65 -4.59 12.80 1.74
C ARG A 65 -5.84 12.87 0.86
N ARG A 66 -5.77 13.56 -0.30
CA ARG A 66 -6.89 13.58 -1.26
C ARG A 66 -7.12 12.20 -1.86
N ALA A 67 -6.06 11.49 -2.25
CA ALA A 67 -6.16 10.12 -2.76
C ALA A 67 -6.79 9.17 -1.72
N ILE A 68 -6.34 9.23 -0.47
CA ILE A 68 -6.91 8.47 0.65
C ILE A 68 -8.41 8.79 0.80
N ALA A 69 -8.78 10.06 0.85
CA ALA A 69 -10.17 10.46 1.02
C ALA A 69 -11.08 9.99 -0.13
N MET A 70 -10.56 9.93 -1.38
CA MET A 70 -11.31 9.36 -2.52
C MET A 70 -11.50 7.86 -2.36
N ALA A 71 -10.46 7.13 -1.96
CA ALA A 71 -10.50 5.69 -1.72
C ALA A 71 -11.44 5.33 -0.57
N GLU A 72 -11.38 6.06 0.54
CA GLU A 72 -12.26 5.86 1.70
C GLU A 72 -13.74 6.07 1.37
N ARG A 73 -14.09 7.19 0.69
CA ARG A 73 -15.48 7.44 0.29
C ARG A 73 -16.01 6.40 -0.69
N ALA A 74 -15.16 5.90 -1.58
CA ALA A 74 -15.54 4.83 -2.49
C ALA A 74 -15.83 3.54 -1.72
N TYR A 75 -14.97 3.16 -0.78
CA TYR A 75 -15.18 1.97 0.05
C TYR A 75 -16.43 2.08 0.93
N GLN A 76 -16.65 3.20 1.59
CA GLN A 76 -17.88 3.45 2.37
C GLN A 76 -19.14 3.31 1.53
N SER A 77 -19.06 3.58 0.23
CA SER A 77 -20.19 3.43 -0.70
C SER A 77 -20.36 1.99 -1.17
N VAL A 78 -19.27 1.23 -1.36
CA VAL A 78 -19.34 -0.16 -1.85
C VAL A 78 -19.54 -1.18 -0.73
N GLU A 79 -19.03 -0.93 0.46
CA GLU A 79 -19.08 -1.88 1.58
C GLU A 79 -20.51 -2.39 1.89
N PRO A 80 -21.55 -1.54 1.94
CA PRO A 80 -22.93 -2.02 2.11
C PRO A 80 -23.47 -2.79 0.91
N LEU A 81 -22.82 -2.66 -0.27
CA LEU A 81 -23.21 -3.36 -1.49
C LEU A 81 -22.57 -4.74 -1.61
N LEU A 82 -21.50 -5.02 -0.85
CA LEU A 82 -20.80 -6.31 -0.90
C LEU A 82 -21.73 -7.51 -0.62
N ASP A 83 -22.81 -7.30 0.12
CA ASP A 83 -23.83 -8.32 0.36
C ASP A 83 -24.72 -8.59 -0.87
N ARG A 84 -24.70 -7.73 -1.89
CA ARG A 84 -25.57 -7.75 -3.08
C ARG A 84 -24.81 -7.90 -4.38
N VAL A 85 -23.52 -7.60 -4.38
CA VAL A 85 -22.65 -7.80 -5.54
C VAL A 85 -22.43 -9.28 -5.75
N ALA A 86 -22.57 -9.75 -6.99
CA ALA A 86 -22.59 -11.17 -7.24
C ALA A 86 -21.20 -11.83 -7.15
N THR A 87 -20.15 -11.13 -7.58
CA THR A 87 -18.81 -11.73 -7.72
C THR A 87 -17.67 -10.82 -7.25
N GLU A 88 -16.49 -11.40 -7.00
CA GLU A 88 -15.28 -10.66 -6.67
C GLU A 88 -14.93 -9.60 -7.74
N ALA A 89 -15.03 -9.96 -9.03
CA ALA A 89 -14.71 -9.05 -10.13
C ALA A 89 -15.72 -7.89 -10.22
N GLU A 90 -17.00 -8.13 -9.96
CA GLU A 90 -18.01 -7.06 -9.91
C GLU A 90 -17.75 -6.11 -8.73
N ALA A 91 -17.39 -6.64 -7.56
CA ALA A 91 -17.05 -5.81 -6.41
C ALA A 91 -15.84 -4.90 -6.69
N ALA A 92 -14.79 -5.45 -7.32
CA ALA A 92 -13.61 -4.67 -7.73
C ALA A 92 -14.00 -3.58 -8.75
N ALA A 93 -14.78 -3.93 -9.79
CA ALA A 93 -15.22 -2.99 -10.81
C ALA A 93 -16.09 -1.85 -10.23
N GLU A 94 -17.00 -2.17 -9.31
CA GLU A 94 -17.84 -1.18 -8.64
C GLU A 94 -17.01 -0.24 -7.78
N LEU A 95 -16.03 -0.75 -7.03
CA LEU A 95 -15.12 0.06 -6.21
C LEU A 95 -14.29 1.00 -7.08
N GLU A 96 -13.73 0.54 -8.19
CA GLU A 96 -12.98 1.37 -9.13
C GLU A 96 -13.86 2.43 -9.80
N TYR A 97 -15.10 2.09 -10.16
CA TYR A 97 -16.08 3.04 -10.65
C TYR A 97 -16.37 4.12 -9.62
N LEU A 98 -16.60 3.72 -8.37
CA LEU A 98 -16.87 4.66 -7.27
C LEU A 98 -15.66 5.56 -6.96
N MET A 99 -14.42 5.06 -7.02
CA MET A 99 -13.23 5.91 -6.90
C MET A 99 -13.18 7.00 -7.97
N ARG A 100 -13.47 6.66 -9.23
CA ARG A 100 -13.57 7.65 -10.32
C ARG A 100 -14.69 8.66 -10.07
N ARG A 101 -15.84 8.22 -9.55
CA ARG A 101 -16.94 9.10 -9.15
C ARG A 101 -16.56 10.07 -8.03
N GLN A 102 -15.59 9.70 -7.16
CA GLN A 102 -15.04 10.59 -6.13
C GLN A 102 -13.95 11.53 -6.66
N GLY A 103 -13.59 11.47 -7.94
CA GLY A 103 -12.61 12.34 -8.58
C GLY A 103 -11.24 11.72 -8.80
N ALA A 104 -11.06 10.43 -8.51
CA ALA A 104 -9.81 9.74 -8.85
C ALA A 104 -9.63 9.64 -10.37
N VAL A 105 -8.40 9.80 -10.87
CA VAL A 105 -8.07 9.57 -12.27
C VAL A 105 -8.04 8.07 -12.59
N GLY A 106 -7.87 7.23 -11.57
CA GLY A 106 -7.89 5.78 -11.67
C GLY A 106 -7.68 5.09 -10.33
N ALA A 107 -7.68 3.77 -10.36
CA ALA A 107 -7.15 2.97 -9.27
C ALA A 107 -5.63 3.15 -9.21
N ALA A 108 -5.04 3.13 -8.01
CA ALA A 108 -3.61 3.23 -7.77
C ALA A 108 -2.87 1.96 -8.27
N PHE A 109 -3.57 0.84 -8.22
CA PHE A 109 -3.15 -0.49 -8.68
C PHE A 109 -4.40 -1.34 -8.97
N ALA A 110 -4.21 -2.57 -9.45
CA ALA A 110 -5.32 -3.50 -9.71
C ALA A 110 -5.97 -3.91 -8.37
N THR A 111 -7.23 -3.50 -8.19
CA THR A 111 -8.00 -3.76 -6.96
C THR A 111 -8.06 -5.25 -6.65
N ILE A 112 -7.76 -5.64 -5.42
CA ILE A 112 -7.85 -7.02 -4.94
C ILE A 112 -9.18 -7.19 -4.19
N VAL A 113 -9.93 -8.24 -4.55
CA VAL A 113 -11.10 -8.70 -3.79
C VAL A 113 -11.01 -10.20 -3.69
N GLY A 114 -10.72 -10.71 -2.50
CA GLY A 114 -10.57 -12.14 -2.24
C GLY A 114 -11.60 -12.64 -1.25
N ALA A 115 -12.55 -13.49 -1.70
CA ALA A 115 -13.61 -14.05 -0.88
C ALA A 115 -13.17 -15.37 -0.21
N GLY A 116 -13.42 -15.51 1.09
CA GLY A 116 -13.15 -16.73 1.85
C GLY A 116 -11.69 -17.18 1.72
N ALA A 117 -11.47 -18.40 1.22
CA ALA A 117 -10.12 -18.95 1.04
C ALA A 117 -9.21 -18.17 0.08
N ASN A 118 -9.79 -17.42 -0.87
CA ASN A 118 -9.02 -16.59 -1.81
C ASN A 118 -8.33 -15.40 -1.11
N ALA A 119 -8.87 -14.94 0.01
CA ALA A 119 -8.24 -13.93 0.84
C ALA A 119 -6.84 -14.34 1.37
N ALA A 120 -6.55 -15.65 1.38
CA ALA A 120 -5.23 -16.17 1.76
C ALA A 120 -4.12 -15.98 0.69
N LEU A 121 -4.46 -15.38 -0.44
CA LEU A 121 -3.51 -15.10 -1.54
C LEU A 121 -3.22 -13.60 -1.57
N PRO A 122 -2.06 -13.12 -1.08
CA PRO A 122 -1.77 -11.69 -0.91
C PRO A 122 -1.97 -10.86 -2.18
N HIS A 123 -1.58 -11.37 -3.34
CA HIS A 123 -1.69 -10.72 -4.66
C HIS A 123 -2.76 -11.39 -5.53
N TYR A 124 -3.93 -11.60 -4.95
CA TYR A 124 -5.04 -12.24 -5.65
C TYR A 124 -5.64 -11.35 -6.74
N HIS A 125 -6.08 -11.94 -7.84
CA HIS A 125 -6.83 -11.24 -8.87
C HIS A 125 -8.31 -11.66 -8.82
N PRO A 126 -9.25 -10.69 -8.63
CA PRO A 126 -10.68 -10.96 -8.56
C PRO A 126 -11.21 -11.71 -9.77
N LYS A 127 -12.10 -12.67 -9.57
CA LYS A 127 -12.65 -13.52 -10.65
C LYS A 127 -14.15 -13.37 -10.81
N ALA A 128 -14.61 -13.28 -12.05
CA ALA A 128 -16.03 -13.23 -12.40
C ALA A 128 -16.79 -14.51 -12.03
N GLY A 129 -16.09 -15.64 -11.89
CA GLY A 129 -16.71 -16.93 -11.53
C GLY A 129 -16.76 -17.20 -10.02
N VAL A 130 -16.29 -16.32 -9.18
CA VAL A 130 -16.30 -16.49 -7.71
C VAL A 130 -17.34 -15.58 -7.08
N ALA A 131 -18.35 -16.20 -6.49
CA ALA A 131 -19.44 -15.48 -5.83
C ALA A 131 -19.01 -14.97 -4.45
N LEU A 132 -19.48 -13.78 -4.05
CA LEU A 132 -19.37 -13.27 -2.67
C LEU A 132 -20.45 -13.91 -1.79
N ALA A 133 -21.61 -14.21 -2.35
CA ALA A 133 -22.69 -14.86 -1.61
C ALA A 133 -22.26 -16.19 -1.01
N GLY A 134 -22.42 -16.34 0.31
CA GLY A 134 -22.01 -17.53 1.06
C GLY A 134 -20.54 -17.56 1.48
N ALA A 135 -19.75 -16.57 1.12
CA ALA A 135 -18.42 -16.41 1.69
C ALA A 135 -18.51 -16.06 3.19
N SER A 136 -17.54 -16.52 3.98
CA SER A 136 -17.46 -16.16 5.41
C SER A 136 -16.95 -14.74 5.62
N HIS A 137 -16.06 -14.29 4.75
CA HIS A 137 -15.41 -12.98 4.78
C HIS A 137 -14.90 -12.62 3.39
N VAL A 138 -14.56 -11.37 3.21
CA VAL A 138 -13.86 -10.84 2.03
C VAL A 138 -12.73 -9.91 2.47
N LEU A 139 -11.57 -10.06 1.85
CA LEU A 139 -10.48 -9.10 1.92
C LEU A 139 -10.59 -8.20 0.68
N VAL A 140 -10.58 -6.90 0.90
CA VAL A 140 -10.56 -5.88 -0.15
C VAL A 140 -9.31 -5.03 0.05
N ASP A 141 -8.51 -4.90 -1.00
CA ASP A 141 -7.31 -4.09 -1.04
C ASP A 141 -7.37 -3.19 -2.28
N TRP A 142 -7.29 -1.88 -2.04
CA TRP A 142 -7.56 -0.87 -3.05
C TRP A 142 -6.86 0.44 -2.74
N GLY A 143 -6.64 1.22 -3.79
CA GLY A 143 -6.13 2.58 -3.67
C GLY A 143 -6.60 3.46 -4.81
N ALA A 144 -6.68 4.75 -4.59
CA ALA A 144 -7.01 5.76 -5.58
C ALA A 144 -5.76 6.51 -6.03
N GLN A 145 -5.74 6.94 -7.29
CA GLN A 145 -4.77 7.88 -7.82
C GLN A 145 -5.44 9.23 -8.03
N GLU A 146 -4.90 10.30 -7.42
CA GLU A 146 -5.39 11.66 -7.61
C GLU A 146 -4.71 12.35 -8.82
N GLU A 147 -5.15 13.56 -9.18
CA GLU A 147 -4.79 14.22 -10.44
C GLU A 147 -3.29 14.52 -10.64
N TRP A 148 -2.51 14.65 -9.55
CA TRP A 148 -1.07 14.88 -9.62
C TRP A 148 -0.25 13.59 -9.58
N GLY A 149 -0.93 12.44 -9.63
CA GLY A 149 -0.32 11.12 -9.67
C GLY A 149 -0.07 10.49 -8.31
N TYR A 150 -0.34 11.18 -7.20
CA TYR A 150 -0.18 10.62 -5.86
C TYR A 150 -1.24 9.57 -5.58
N ARG A 151 -0.87 8.57 -4.80
CA ARG A 151 -1.63 7.34 -4.58
C ARG A 151 -1.94 7.13 -3.12
N SER A 152 -2.93 6.31 -2.86
CA SER A 152 -3.26 5.73 -1.55
C SER A 152 -3.26 4.22 -1.63
N ASP A 153 -3.15 3.57 -0.46
CA ASP A 153 -3.14 2.11 -0.33
C ASP A 153 -3.86 1.69 0.96
N LEU A 154 -4.89 0.89 0.83
CA LEU A 154 -5.75 0.51 1.95
C LEU A 154 -6.21 -0.93 1.82
N THR A 155 -6.17 -1.69 2.92
CA THR A 155 -6.79 -3.02 2.98
C THR A 155 -7.75 -3.11 4.15
N ARG A 156 -8.94 -3.69 3.90
CA ARG A 156 -9.95 -4.04 4.92
C ARG A 156 -10.47 -5.46 4.72
N VAL A 157 -10.92 -6.03 5.83
CA VAL A 157 -11.64 -7.30 5.83
C VAL A 157 -13.06 -7.05 6.34
N LYS A 158 -14.05 -7.46 5.55
CA LYS A 158 -15.43 -7.56 6.00
C LYS A 158 -15.78 -9.02 6.25
N ALA A 159 -16.38 -9.30 7.38
CA ALA A 159 -16.79 -10.65 7.74
C ALA A 159 -18.30 -10.73 7.90
N TRP A 160 -18.87 -11.86 7.46
CA TRP A 160 -20.30 -12.19 7.63
C TRP A 160 -20.49 -13.33 8.61
N HIS A 161 -19.49 -14.24 8.68
CA HIS A 161 -19.55 -15.43 9.54
C HIS A 161 -18.19 -15.69 10.18
N PRO A 162 -18.17 -16.24 11.40
CA PRO A 162 -16.95 -16.69 12.02
C PRO A 162 -16.25 -17.77 11.18
N VAL A 163 -14.93 -17.71 11.07
CA VAL A 163 -14.12 -18.77 10.47
C VAL A 163 -13.40 -19.51 11.60
N PRO A 164 -13.78 -20.77 11.86
CA PRO A 164 -13.14 -21.56 12.91
C PRO A 164 -11.74 -22.01 12.52
N GLY A 165 -11.00 -22.55 13.49
CA GLY A 165 -9.65 -23.06 13.31
C GLY A 165 -8.62 -22.26 14.08
N THR A 166 -7.33 -22.54 13.87
CA THR A 166 -6.21 -21.85 14.54
C THR A 166 -5.31 -21.20 13.51
N PRO A 167 -5.18 -19.86 13.51
CA PRO A 167 -6.03 -18.92 14.24
C PRO A 167 -7.47 -18.89 13.71
N THR A 168 -8.42 -18.39 14.52
CA THR A 168 -9.74 -17.98 14.01
C THR A 168 -9.61 -16.69 13.20
N LEU A 169 -10.64 -16.31 12.43
CA LEU A 169 -10.64 -15.04 11.71
C LEU A 169 -10.45 -13.84 12.65
N ASN A 170 -11.17 -13.82 13.76
CA ASN A 170 -11.08 -12.75 14.76
C ASN A 170 -9.67 -12.67 15.39
N ALA A 171 -9.09 -13.82 15.76
CA ALA A 171 -7.75 -13.85 16.34
C ALA A 171 -6.68 -13.36 15.35
N ALA A 172 -6.78 -13.75 14.08
CA ALA A 172 -5.90 -13.26 13.03
C ALA A 172 -6.05 -11.74 12.83
N HIS A 173 -7.28 -11.25 12.78
CA HIS A 173 -7.56 -9.83 12.64
C HIS A 173 -7.04 -9.01 13.82
N THR A 174 -7.29 -9.45 15.07
CA THR A 174 -6.77 -8.80 16.27
C THR A 174 -5.25 -8.73 16.23
N ALA A 175 -4.59 -9.84 15.88
CA ALA A 175 -3.13 -9.88 15.76
C ALA A 175 -2.60 -8.87 14.69
N ALA A 176 -3.28 -8.74 13.54
CA ALA A 176 -2.92 -7.77 12.51
C ALA A 176 -3.10 -6.33 12.99
N VAL A 177 -4.20 -6.00 13.65
CA VAL A 177 -4.46 -4.64 14.19
C VAL A 177 -3.43 -4.26 15.25
N GLU A 178 -3.12 -5.17 16.20
CA GLU A 178 -2.11 -4.92 17.23
C GLU A 178 -0.70 -4.80 16.64
N ALA A 179 -0.38 -5.63 15.64
CA ALA A 179 0.89 -5.57 14.93
C ALA A 179 1.06 -4.24 14.17
N GLN A 180 0.00 -3.76 13.49
CA GLN A 180 0.01 -2.46 12.83
C GLN A 180 0.23 -1.32 13.84
N ALA A 181 -0.39 -1.37 15.00
CA ALA A 181 -0.20 -0.38 16.06
C ALA A 181 1.26 -0.33 16.53
N ALA A 182 1.89 -1.49 16.75
CA ALA A 182 3.30 -1.56 17.13
C ALA A 182 4.22 -1.03 16.02
N GLY A 183 3.91 -1.31 14.76
CA GLY A 183 4.60 -0.71 13.61
C GLY A 183 4.50 0.80 13.61
N ALA A 184 3.30 1.35 13.84
CA ALA A 184 3.06 2.79 13.89
C ALA A 184 3.86 3.49 15.01
N GLU A 185 3.98 2.87 16.18
CA GLU A 185 4.82 3.37 17.27
C GLU A 185 6.31 3.40 16.92
N ALA A 186 6.76 2.44 16.08
CA ALA A 186 8.12 2.35 15.62
C ALA A 186 8.45 3.30 14.45
N LEU A 187 7.45 3.92 13.79
CA LEU A 187 7.63 4.89 12.71
C LEU A 187 8.16 6.23 13.24
N ARG A 188 9.43 6.25 13.64
CA ARG A 188 10.11 7.45 14.19
C ARG A 188 11.41 7.72 13.46
N PRO A 189 11.77 9.00 13.28
CA PRO A 189 13.09 9.36 12.77
C PRO A 189 14.21 8.71 13.58
N GLY A 190 15.21 8.17 12.87
CA GLY A 190 16.33 7.48 13.47
C GLY A 190 16.17 5.96 13.59
N ASN A 191 14.94 5.43 13.70
CA ASN A 191 14.68 4.00 13.50
C ASN A 191 14.95 3.63 12.05
N THR A 192 15.18 2.35 11.81
CA THR A 192 15.31 1.79 10.47
C THR A 192 13.99 1.16 10.01
N ALA A 193 13.85 0.96 8.71
CA ALA A 193 12.73 0.19 8.15
C ALA A 193 12.71 -1.25 8.72
N GLY A 194 13.87 -1.84 8.99
CA GLY A 194 13.99 -3.14 9.66
C GLY A 194 13.50 -3.14 11.11
N ASP A 195 13.67 -2.04 11.86
CA ASP A 195 13.16 -1.93 13.23
C ASP A 195 11.63 -1.94 13.26
N VAL A 196 10.98 -1.30 12.28
CA VAL A 196 9.51 -1.32 12.14
C VAL A 196 9.01 -2.72 11.81
N ASP A 197 9.64 -3.41 10.85
CA ASP A 197 9.29 -4.80 10.51
C ASP A 197 9.49 -5.74 11.72
N LEU A 198 10.56 -5.56 12.48
CA LEU A 198 10.82 -6.33 13.69
C LEU A 198 9.73 -6.10 14.75
N ALA A 199 9.27 -4.85 14.95
CA ALA A 199 8.22 -4.54 15.91
C ALA A 199 6.89 -5.23 15.56
N VAL A 200 6.53 -5.21 14.27
CA VAL A 200 5.33 -5.90 13.76
C VAL A 200 5.44 -7.41 13.96
N ARG A 201 6.55 -8.04 13.52
CA ARG A 201 6.77 -9.48 13.65
C ARG A 201 6.80 -9.93 15.11
N ALA A 202 7.36 -9.14 16.02
CA ALA A 202 7.36 -9.45 17.44
C ALA A 202 5.93 -9.56 18.03
N VAL A 203 4.99 -8.74 17.55
CA VAL A 203 3.57 -8.87 17.93
C VAL A 203 2.98 -10.15 17.36
N LEU A 204 3.16 -10.40 16.06
CA LEU A 204 2.65 -11.61 15.41
C LEU A 204 3.21 -12.88 16.05
N GLY A 205 4.48 -12.86 16.47
CA GLY A 205 5.12 -13.96 17.23
C GLY A 205 4.46 -14.21 18.58
N ARG A 206 4.07 -13.17 19.33
CA ARG A 206 3.32 -13.32 20.59
C ARG A 206 1.94 -13.95 20.38
N HIS A 207 1.32 -13.71 19.23
CA HIS A 207 0.07 -14.37 18.82
C HIS A 207 0.28 -15.76 18.20
N GLY A 208 1.54 -16.21 18.00
CA GLY A 208 1.86 -17.50 17.39
C GLY A 208 1.50 -17.59 15.90
N VAL A 209 1.49 -16.48 15.19
CA VAL A 209 1.07 -16.40 13.78
C VAL A 209 2.13 -15.75 12.85
N GLU A 210 3.34 -15.51 13.33
CA GLU A 210 4.42 -14.87 12.54
C GLU A 210 4.73 -15.64 11.26
N GLU A 211 4.77 -16.96 11.31
CA GLU A 211 5.01 -17.88 10.18
C GLU A 211 3.96 -17.72 9.05
N LEU A 212 2.80 -17.16 9.38
CA LEU A 212 1.70 -16.91 8.45
C LEU A 212 1.78 -15.51 7.80
N PHE A 213 2.77 -14.70 8.18
CA PHE A 213 3.06 -13.39 7.60
C PHE A 213 4.20 -13.50 6.59
N VAL A 214 3.88 -13.58 5.31
CA VAL A 214 4.77 -14.03 4.22
C VAL A 214 5.39 -12.92 3.38
N HIS A 215 5.15 -11.63 3.72
CA HIS A 215 5.69 -10.48 2.99
C HIS A 215 6.30 -9.43 3.92
N GLY A 216 6.71 -8.30 3.40
CA GLY A 216 7.19 -7.16 4.17
C GLY A 216 6.05 -6.45 4.90
N THR A 217 6.40 -5.69 5.93
CA THR A 217 5.41 -4.96 6.74
C THR A 217 4.75 -3.80 6.00
N GLY A 218 5.34 -3.34 4.88
CA GLY A 218 4.86 -2.23 4.08
C GLY A 218 5.98 -1.55 3.28
N HIS A 219 5.67 -0.41 2.73
CA HIS A 219 6.55 0.34 1.81
C HIS A 219 6.26 1.84 1.85
N GLY A 220 7.13 2.63 1.25
CA GLY A 220 6.86 4.03 0.95
C GLY A 220 5.80 4.15 -0.14
N ILE A 221 5.02 5.22 -0.10
CA ILE A 221 3.99 5.52 -1.09
C ILE A 221 4.08 6.99 -1.51
N GLY A 222 3.80 7.26 -2.77
CA GLY A 222 3.82 8.60 -3.35
C GLY A 222 3.20 8.61 -4.74
N GLN A 223 3.97 9.05 -5.74
CA GLN A 223 3.57 8.92 -7.14
C GLN A 223 3.70 7.48 -7.64
N ASP A 224 4.64 6.69 -7.07
CA ASP A 224 4.62 5.25 -7.24
C ASP A 224 3.89 4.59 -6.08
N ILE A 225 3.21 3.47 -6.38
CA ILE A 225 2.52 2.70 -5.35
C ILE A 225 3.53 2.08 -4.39
N HIS A 226 4.65 1.58 -4.90
CA HIS A 226 5.73 1.01 -4.11
C HIS A 226 7.00 1.85 -4.31
N GLU A 227 7.42 2.57 -3.28
CA GLU A 227 8.70 3.26 -3.25
C GLU A 227 9.42 3.03 -1.92
N ALA A 228 10.69 3.43 -1.83
CA ALA A 228 11.42 3.31 -0.57
C ALA A 228 10.84 4.27 0.50
N PRO A 229 10.90 3.89 1.81
CA PRO A 229 11.54 2.69 2.37
C PRO A 229 10.68 1.43 2.24
N PHE A 230 11.31 0.25 2.12
CA PHE A 230 10.63 -1.04 2.18
C PHE A 230 10.81 -1.66 3.58
N PHE A 231 9.74 -1.94 4.29
CA PHE A 231 9.77 -2.53 5.62
C PHE A 231 9.91 -4.05 5.53
N ARG A 232 11.14 -4.52 5.66
CA ARG A 232 11.50 -5.94 5.60
C ARG A 232 12.66 -6.24 6.54
N PRO A 233 12.85 -7.51 6.95
CA PRO A 233 13.93 -7.89 7.86
C PRO A 233 15.30 -7.36 7.41
N GLY A 234 16.01 -6.72 8.33
CA GLY A 234 17.39 -6.25 8.13
C GLY A 234 17.56 -5.01 7.24
N ASN A 235 16.49 -4.35 6.79
CA ASN A 235 16.63 -3.11 6.03
C ASN A 235 17.12 -1.97 6.94
N SER A 236 18.35 -1.49 6.69
CA SER A 236 19.02 -0.45 7.48
C SER A 236 18.65 0.98 7.09
N GLN A 237 17.76 1.17 6.11
CA GLN A 237 17.32 2.50 5.68
C GLN A 237 16.67 3.25 6.85
N LYS A 238 17.20 4.44 7.16
CA LYS A 238 16.69 5.30 8.22
C LYS A 238 15.40 5.97 7.83
N LEU A 239 14.50 6.11 8.81
CA LEU A 239 13.27 6.86 8.67
C LEU A 239 13.52 8.35 8.93
N GLU A 240 12.79 9.18 8.19
CA GLU A 240 12.82 10.64 8.28
C GLU A 240 11.40 11.19 8.38
N SER A 241 11.23 12.30 9.11
CA SER A 241 9.94 13.00 9.13
C SER A 241 9.55 13.46 7.73
N GLY A 242 8.28 13.32 7.38
CA GLY A 242 7.75 13.63 6.05
C GLY A 242 7.68 12.41 5.12
N MET A 243 8.25 11.26 5.48
CA MET A 243 8.00 10.04 4.74
C MET A 243 6.54 9.62 4.91
N VAL A 244 5.89 9.20 3.81
CA VAL A 244 4.57 8.56 3.83
C VAL A 244 4.74 7.12 3.43
N VAL A 245 4.16 6.21 4.24
CA VAL A 245 4.41 4.77 4.16
C VAL A 245 3.14 3.99 4.46
N THR A 246 3.05 2.75 3.96
CA THR A 246 2.02 1.79 4.36
C THR A 246 2.47 0.96 5.55
N LEU A 247 1.52 0.49 6.36
CA LEU A 247 1.71 -0.62 7.29
C LEU A 247 0.57 -1.61 7.07
N GLU A 248 0.93 -2.82 6.62
CA GLU A 248 0.00 -3.81 6.08
C GLU A 248 0.19 -5.23 6.65
N PRO A 249 0.32 -5.41 7.98
CA PRO A 249 0.46 -6.76 8.51
C PRO A 249 -0.69 -7.67 8.08
N GLY A 250 -0.35 -8.86 7.59
CA GLY A 250 -1.30 -9.84 7.10
C GLY A 250 -1.03 -11.24 7.62
N ILE A 251 -2.08 -12.02 7.83
CA ILE A 251 -2.04 -13.42 8.26
C ILE A 251 -2.78 -14.26 7.22
N TYR A 252 -2.08 -15.20 6.60
CA TYR A 252 -2.59 -15.97 5.48
C TYR A 252 -2.54 -17.47 5.80
N CYS A 253 -3.73 -18.08 5.88
CA CYS A 253 -3.90 -19.52 6.10
C CYS A 253 -4.39 -20.15 4.79
N PRO A 254 -3.52 -20.77 3.97
CA PRO A 254 -3.88 -21.29 2.66
C PRO A 254 -5.12 -22.18 2.69
N GLY A 255 -6.03 -21.95 1.76
CA GLY A 255 -7.28 -22.70 1.62
C GLY A 255 -8.34 -22.42 2.69
N ARG A 256 -8.12 -21.44 3.59
CA ARG A 256 -9.03 -21.18 4.71
C ARG A 256 -9.38 -19.70 4.91
N LEU A 257 -8.42 -18.87 5.26
CA LEU A 257 -8.65 -17.45 5.51
C LEU A 257 -7.40 -16.62 5.20
N GLY A 258 -7.62 -15.35 4.85
CA GLY A 258 -6.62 -14.31 4.82
C GLY A 258 -7.14 -13.04 5.49
N VAL A 259 -6.26 -12.38 6.21
CA VAL A 259 -6.50 -11.08 6.84
C VAL A 259 -5.32 -10.18 6.52
N ARG A 260 -5.60 -8.96 6.09
CA ARG A 260 -4.64 -7.84 6.06
C ARG A 260 -5.35 -6.60 6.58
N VAL A 261 -4.66 -5.80 7.38
CA VAL A 261 -5.13 -4.49 7.81
C VAL A 261 -4.06 -3.49 7.40
N GLU A 262 -4.42 -2.57 6.55
CA GLU A 262 -3.50 -1.64 5.94
C GLU A 262 -4.01 -0.20 5.98
N ASP A 263 -3.12 0.69 6.33
CA ASP A 263 -3.34 2.12 6.33
C ASP A 263 -2.07 2.86 5.90
N ASP A 264 -2.25 4.04 5.33
CA ASP A 264 -1.18 4.99 5.05
C ASP A 264 -0.83 5.79 6.31
N PHE A 265 0.47 5.94 6.58
CA PHE A 265 1.01 6.66 7.73
C PHE A 265 2.01 7.74 7.32
N LEU A 266 1.95 8.89 7.98
CA LEU A 266 2.99 9.92 7.93
C LEU A 266 3.97 9.71 9.08
N VAL A 267 5.26 9.62 8.78
CA VAL A 267 6.33 9.63 9.78
C VAL A 267 6.51 11.05 10.32
N THR A 268 6.35 11.22 11.62
CA THR A 268 6.56 12.49 12.33
C THR A 268 7.62 12.35 13.41
N SER A 269 8.04 13.46 14.04
CA SER A 269 8.95 13.41 15.18
C SER A 269 8.40 12.60 16.37
N GLU A 270 7.07 12.52 16.49
CA GLU A 270 6.38 11.88 17.61
C GLU A 270 6.01 10.41 17.33
N GLY A 271 6.17 9.94 16.10
CA GLY A 271 5.80 8.61 15.65
C GLY A 271 4.97 8.62 14.36
N GLY A 272 4.43 7.47 13.97
CA GLY A 272 3.57 7.34 12.81
C GLY A 272 2.17 7.91 13.06
N VAL A 273 1.77 8.89 12.24
CA VAL A 273 0.40 9.43 12.26
C VAL A 273 -0.39 8.80 11.12
N ARG A 274 -1.43 8.03 11.45
CA ARG A 274 -2.33 7.44 10.47
C ARG A 274 -3.05 8.53 9.67
N LEU A 275 -3.03 8.42 8.35
CA LEU A 275 -3.65 9.36 7.42
C LEU A 275 -5.07 8.95 7.01
N SER A 276 -5.35 7.65 7.01
CA SER A 276 -6.67 7.06 6.75
C SER A 276 -7.56 7.09 8.00
N HIS A 277 -8.89 7.09 7.80
CA HIS A 277 -9.86 7.23 8.88
C HIS A 277 -10.85 6.07 8.98
N LEU A 278 -10.88 5.17 7.98
CA LEU A 278 -11.78 4.02 7.96
C LEU A 278 -11.61 3.16 9.23
N PRO A 279 -12.70 2.68 9.84
CA PRO A 279 -12.66 1.68 10.88
C PRO A 279 -11.83 0.46 10.45
N ARG A 280 -11.23 -0.22 11.42
CA ARG A 280 -10.44 -1.43 11.20
C ARG A 280 -11.13 -2.68 11.75
N ASP A 281 -12.39 -2.58 12.15
CA ASP A 281 -13.18 -3.72 12.62
C ASP A 281 -13.62 -4.63 11.45
N LEU A 282 -14.04 -5.84 11.78
CA LEU A 282 -14.51 -6.85 10.82
C LEU A 282 -15.95 -6.63 10.35
N GLY A 283 -16.66 -5.63 10.87
CA GLY A 283 -18.09 -5.45 10.64
C GLY A 283 -18.98 -6.57 11.19
N LEU A 284 -18.41 -7.49 11.99
CA LEU A 284 -19.19 -8.52 12.71
C LEU A 284 -19.80 -7.89 13.95
N ASP A 285 -21.13 -7.87 14.00
CA ASP A 285 -21.86 -7.69 15.25
C ASP A 285 -21.74 -9.01 16.04
N LEU A 286 -20.78 -9.06 16.93
CA LEU A 286 -20.61 -10.16 17.89
C LEU A 286 -21.55 -9.90 19.06
N GLY A 287 -22.89 -9.90 18.80
CA GLY A 287 -23.94 -9.72 19.78
C GLY A 287 -23.82 -10.63 21.01
#